data_faf44a9644ffe5beb62b8c8a51688d22
#
_entry.id   faf44a9644ffe5beb62b8c8a51688d22
#
_cell.length_a   1.000
_cell.length_b   1.000
_cell.length_c   1.000
_cell.angle_alpha   90.00
_cell.angle_beta   90.00
_cell.angle_gamma   90.00
#
_symmetry.space_group_name_H-M   'P 1'
#
loop_
_entity.id
_entity.type
_entity.pdbx_description
1 polymer ?
#
loop_
_entity_poly.entity_id
_entity_poly.type
_entity_poly.pdbx_seq_one_letter_code
_entity_poly.pdbx_strand_id
1 'polypeptide(L)'
;MNRIDSVSNEKIKYAVKIAASSSKRKEDRIFFLEGLRLCRDAALTGIKIKTAFFTDKAFERNCDDALFISEKAEASYLISAAVADKISLTENSQGFYCLC
;
A
#
# COMPACT_ATOMS: atom_id res chain seq x y z
N MET A 1 9.56 9.26 -6.39
CA MET A 1 9.02 8.02 -5.75
C MET A 1 9.65 6.81 -6.43
N ASN A 2 10.20 5.92 -5.66
CA ASN A 2 10.84 4.72 -6.20
C ASN A 2 9.82 3.70 -6.70
N ARG A 3 10.26 2.84 -7.61
CA ARG A 3 9.42 1.78 -8.19
C ARG A 3 9.85 0.42 -7.68
N ILE A 4 8.89 -0.47 -7.50
CA ILE A 4 9.13 -1.89 -7.26
C ILE A 4 8.25 -2.68 -8.22
N ASP A 5 8.86 -3.40 -9.15
CA ASP A 5 8.14 -4.17 -10.16
C ASP A 5 8.33 -5.67 -10.00
N SER A 6 9.17 -6.11 -9.07
CA SER A 6 9.42 -7.54 -8.85
C SER A 6 8.61 -8.07 -7.68
N VAL A 7 7.86 -9.15 -7.92
CA VAL A 7 7.09 -9.84 -6.87
C VAL A 7 8.00 -10.52 -5.85
N SER A 8 9.28 -10.70 -6.18
CA SER A 8 10.27 -11.31 -5.28
C SER A 8 10.99 -10.29 -4.39
N ASN A 9 10.71 -9.00 -4.56
CA ASN A 9 11.27 -7.98 -3.69
C ASN A 9 10.84 -8.20 -2.24
N GLU A 10 11.76 -8.03 -1.29
CA GLU A 10 11.50 -8.30 0.12
C GLU A 10 10.37 -7.43 0.70
N LYS A 11 10.26 -6.19 0.28
CA LYS A 11 9.17 -5.29 0.72
C LYS A 11 7.81 -5.79 0.23
N ILE A 12 7.77 -6.34 -0.99
CA ILE A 12 6.54 -6.89 -1.55
C ILE A 12 6.17 -8.20 -0.86
N LYS A 13 7.14 -9.07 -0.64
CA LYS A 13 6.89 -10.32 0.11
C LYS A 13 6.33 -10.03 1.50
N TYR A 14 6.88 -9.02 2.16
CA TYR A 14 6.41 -8.60 3.48
C TYR A 14 4.96 -8.09 3.40
N ALA A 15 4.68 -7.21 2.44
CA ALA A 15 3.33 -6.66 2.25
C ALA A 15 2.31 -7.76 1.98
N VAL A 16 2.64 -8.74 1.13
CA VAL A 16 1.78 -9.89 0.84
C VAL A 16 1.51 -10.68 2.12
N LYS A 17 2.52 -10.92 2.91
CA LYS A 17 2.39 -11.66 4.17
C LYS A 17 1.50 -10.93 5.18
N ILE A 18 1.70 -9.63 5.33
CA ILE A 18 0.88 -8.79 6.21
C ILE A 18 -0.59 -8.79 5.73
N ALA A 19 -0.82 -8.67 4.43
CA ALA A 19 -2.18 -8.68 3.88
C ALA A 19 -2.88 -10.01 4.15
N ALA A 20 -2.17 -11.13 4.02
CA ALA A 20 -2.75 -12.46 4.06
C ALA A 20 -2.85 -13.07 5.47
N SER A 21 -2.05 -12.62 6.43
CA SER A 21 -1.92 -13.29 7.73
C SER A 21 -2.31 -12.40 8.90
N SER A 22 -3.43 -12.72 9.56
CA SER A 22 -3.84 -12.01 10.76
C SER A 22 -2.86 -12.20 11.91
N SER A 23 -2.25 -13.37 12.03
CA SER A 23 -1.27 -13.63 13.08
C SER A 23 -0.01 -12.79 12.88
N LYS A 24 0.43 -12.62 11.63
CA LYS A 24 1.59 -11.79 11.33
C LYS A 24 1.30 -10.32 11.62
N ARG A 25 0.09 -9.84 11.27
CA ARG A 25 -0.33 -8.48 11.59
C ARG A 25 -0.30 -8.22 13.10
N LYS A 26 -0.79 -9.17 13.88
CA LYS A 26 -0.77 -9.07 15.35
C LYS A 26 0.65 -9.08 15.90
N GLU A 27 1.47 -9.99 15.40
CA GLU A 27 2.87 -10.11 15.82
C GLU A 27 3.65 -8.82 15.56
N ASP A 28 3.52 -8.26 14.38
CA ASP A 28 4.24 -7.06 13.98
C ASP A 28 3.53 -5.77 14.35
N ARG A 29 2.29 -5.84 14.82
CA ARG A 29 1.44 -4.68 15.15
C ARG A 29 1.27 -3.76 13.95
N ILE A 30 0.94 -4.34 12.80
CA ILE A 30 0.77 -3.65 11.53
C ILE A 30 -0.64 -3.88 11.00
N PHE A 31 -1.29 -2.81 10.52
CA PHE A 31 -2.53 -2.91 9.77
C PHE A 31 -2.24 -2.97 8.28
N PHE A 32 -3.11 -3.62 7.53
CA PHE A 32 -3.11 -3.56 6.08
C PHE A 32 -4.38 -2.83 5.62
N LEU A 33 -4.20 -1.76 4.86
CA LEU A 33 -5.31 -1.00 4.30
C LEU A 33 -5.25 -1.08 2.78
N GLU A 34 -6.37 -1.44 2.17
CA GLU A 34 -6.52 -1.49 0.72
C GLU A 34 -7.64 -0.55 0.30
N GLY A 35 -7.37 0.29 -0.70
CA GLY A 35 -8.33 1.22 -1.26
C GLY A 35 -8.01 2.68 -0.93
N LEU A 36 -8.42 3.56 -1.84
CA LEU A 36 -8.15 4.98 -1.74
C LEU A 36 -8.70 5.58 -0.44
N ARG A 37 -9.95 5.28 -0.14
CA ARG A 37 -10.63 5.87 1.01
C ARG A 37 -9.94 5.55 2.33
N LEU A 38 -9.63 4.27 2.55
CA LEU A 38 -8.98 3.84 3.80
C LEU A 38 -7.59 4.42 3.94
N CYS A 39 -6.82 4.42 2.85
CA CYS A 39 -5.47 4.98 2.86
C CYS A 39 -5.50 6.50 3.10
N ARG A 40 -6.43 7.19 2.45
CA ARG A 40 -6.60 8.63 2.64
C ARG A 40 -7.03 8.97 4.06
N ASP A 41 -8.00 8.22 4.61
CA ASP A 41 -8.47 8.43 5.98
C ASP A 41 -7.34 8.23 6.98
N ALA A 42 -6.50 7.23 6.79
CA ALA A 42 -5.33 7.02 7.64
C ALA A 42 -4.39 8.23 7.61
N ALA A 43 -4.14 8.76 6.41
CA ALA A 43 -3.27 9.93 6.25
C ALA A 43 -3.88 11.18 6.92
N LEU A 44 -5.20 11.34 6.80
CA LEU A 44 -5.91 12.49 7.38
C LEU A 44 -5.96 12.43 8.91
N THR A 45 -6.08 11.25 9.49
CA THR A 45 -6.27 11.08 10.95
C THR A 45 -4.95 11.01 11.72
N GLY A 46 -3.81 11.07 11.01
CA GLY A 46 -2.52 11.04 11.67
C GLY A 46 -2.03 9.66 12.07
N ILE A 47 -2.66 8.61 11.55
CA ILE A 47 -2.17 7.24 11.72
C ILE A 47 -0.81 7.15 11.03
N LYS A 48 0.16 6.55 11.72
CA LYS A 48 1.50 6.39 11.17
C LYS A 48 1.47 5.39 10.02
N ILE A 49 1.74 5.85 8.81
CA ILE A 49 1.83 5.01 7.63
C ILE A 49 3.29 4.63 7.43
N LYS A 50 3.61 3.35 7.56
CA LYS A 50 4.99 2.88 7.37
C LYS A 50 5.34 2.82 5.89
N THR A 51 4.47 2.23 5.07
CA THR A 51 4.71 2.08 3.64
C THR A 51 3.42 2.26 2.88
N ALA A 52 3.48 3.01 1.79
CA ALA A 52 2.37 3.17 0.86
C ALA A 52 2.79 2.64 -0.50
N PHE A 53 1.87 1.94 -1.17
CA PHE A 53 2.09 1.43 -2.51
C PHE A 53 0.97 1.93 -3.43
N PHE A 54 1.34 2.36 -4.62
CA PHE A 54 0.39 2.85 -5.61
C PHE A 54 0.70 2.23 -6.96
N THR A 55 -0.34 1.75 -7.66
CA THR A 55 -0.15 1.40 -9.07
C THR A 55 -0.01 2.67 -9.89
N ASP A 56 0.55 2.57 -11.09
CA ASP A 56 0.65 3.71 -11.99
C ASP A 56 -0.71 4.31 -12.28
N LYS A 57 -1.71 3.45 -12.51
CA LYS A 57 -3.08 3.86 -12.79
C LYS A 57 -3.70 4.62 -11.61
N ALA A 58 -3.48 4.13 -10.39
CA ALA A 58 -3.97 4.79 -9.19
C ALA A 58 -3.34 6.17 -9.03
N PHE A 59 -2.05 6.27 -9.26
CA PHE A 59 -1.32 7.52 -9.18
C PHE A 59 -1.82 8.53 -10.23
N GLU A 60 -2.03 8.08 -11.46
CA GLU A 60 -2.52 8.94 -12.54
C GLU A 60 -3.94 9.46 -12.27
N ARG A 61 -4.83 8.57 -11.82
CA ARG A 61 -6.24 8.93 -11.60
C ARG A 61 -6.48 9.78 -10.37
N ASN A 62 -5.67 9.60 -9.33
CA ASN A 62 -5.86 10.26 -8.04
C ASN A 62 -4.51 10.80 -7.54
N CYS A 63 -3.84 11.58 -8.36
CA CYS A 63 -2.50 12.08 -8.11
C CYS A 63 -2.41 12.87 -6.79
N ASP A 64 -3.36 13.77 -6.54
CA ASP A 64 -3.34 14.60 -5.34
C ASP A 64 -3.46 13.76 -4.07
N ASP A 65 -4.35 12.77 -4.08
CA ASP A 65 -4.51 11.86 -2.95
C ASP A 65 -3.27 10.99 -2.74
N ALA A 66 -2.70 10.49 -3.85
CA ALA A 66 -1.49 9.67 -3.78
C ALA A 66 -0.31 10.47 -3.21
N LEU A 67 -0.13 11.70 -3.66
CA LEU A 67 0.92 12.59 -3.15
C LEU A 67 0.70 12.91 -1.68
N PHE A 68 -0.54 13.16 -1.27
CA PHE A 68 -0.85 13.43 0.13
C PHE A 68 -0.54 12.23 1.03
N ILE A 69 -0.94 11.04 0.62
CA ILE A 69 -0.65 9.81 1.35
C ILE A 69 0.87 9.56 1.40
N SER A 70 1.54 9.74 0.26
CA SER A 70 2.99 9.57 0.17
C SER A 70 3.74 10.52 1.11
N GLU A 71 3.27 11.75 1.22
CA GLU A 71 3.87 12.75 2.11
C GLU A 71 3.77 12.32 3.58
N LYS A 72 2.71 11.63 3.96
CA LYS A 72 2.51 11.14 5.33
C LYS A 72 3.19 9.81 5.61
N ALA A 73 3.55 9.06 4.57
CA ALA A 73 4.16 7.75 4.73
C ALA A 73 5.68 7.86 4.94
N GLU A 74 6.24 6.93 5.70
CA GLU A 74 7.70 6.87 5.88
C GLU A 74 8.39 6.48 4.57
N ALA A 75 7.75 5.62 3.77
CA ALA A 75 8.24 5.21 2.46
C ALA A 75 7.07 5.00 1.51
N SER A 76 7.27 5.30 0.23
CA SER A 76 6.23 5.14 -0.80
C SER A 76 6.84 4.59 -2.07
N TYR A 77 6.08 3.74 -2.76
CA TYR A 77 6.55 3.08 -3.98
C TYR A 77 5.45 3.02 -5.02
N LEU A 78 5.83 3.23 -6.27
CA LEU A 78 5.00 2.86 -7.41
C LEU A 78 5.23 1.37 -7.66
N ILE A 79 4.16 0.66 -7.96
CA ILE A 79 4.22 -0.79 -8.21
C ILE A 79 3.52 -1.14 -9.51
N SER A 80 3.94 -2.23 -10.13
CA SER A 80 3.29 -2.74 -11.34
C SER A 80 1.96 -3.40 -11.00
N ALA A 81 1.12 -3.60 -12.02
CA ALA A 81 -0.14 -4.34 -11.87
C ALA A 81 0.10 -5.76 -11.35
N ALA A 82 1.16 -6.42 -11.81
CA ALA A 82 1.50 -7.77 -11.36
C ALA A 82 1.83 -7.80 -9.87
N VAL A 83 2.57 -6.82 -9.38
CA VAL A 83 2.88 -6.69 -7.94
C VAL A 83 1.60 -6.41 -7.15
N ALA A 84 0.76 -5.50 -7.65
CA ALA A 84 -0.52 -5.17 -7.01
C ALA A 84 -1.40 -6.41 -6.88
N ASP A 85 -1.46 -7.24 -7.91
CA ASP A 85 -2.25 -8.48 -7.87
C ASP A 85 -1.80 -9.42 -6.75
N LYS A 86 -0.51 -9.44 -6.43
CA LYS A 86 0.01 -10.26 -5.34
C LYS A 86 -0.38 -9.72 -3.96
N ILE A 87 -0.44 -8.42 -3.81
CA ILE A 87 -0.78 -7.77 -2.53
C ILE A 87 -2.29 -7.74 -2.30
N SER A 88 -3.06 -7.52 -3.36
CA SER A 88 -4.49 -7.23 -3.28
C SER A 88 -5.31 -8.39 -2.72
N LEU A 89 -6.27 -8.04 -1.85
CA LEU A 89 -7.25 -8.98 -1.32
C LEU A 89 -8.57 -8.93 -2.10
N THR A 90 -8.72 -7.96 -3.01
CA THR A 90 -9.94 -7.77 -3.80
C THR A 90 -9.65 -7.90 -5.28
N GLU A 91 -10.65 -8.31 -6.07
CA GLU A 91 -10.51 -8.47 -7.51
C GLU A 91 -10.40 -7.14 -8.24
N ASN A 92 -11.15 -6.13 -7.78
CA ASN A 92 -11.21 -4.82 -8.42
C ASN A 92 -10.57 -3.77 -7.54
N SER A 93 -9.27 -3.93 -7.32
CA SER A 93 -8.51 -3.02 -6.46
C SER A 93 -8.39 -1.64 -7.10
N GLN A 94 -8.46 -0.61 -6.26
CA GLN A 94 -8.21 0.76 -6.69
C GLN A 94 -6.72 1.09 -6.81
N GLY A 95 -5.86 0.14 -6.43
CA GLY A 95 -4.40 0.32 -6.54
C GLY A 95 -3.76 1.15 -5.45
N PHE A 96 -4.42 1.29 -4.31
CA PHE A 96 -3.89 1.96 -3.12
C PHE A 96 -3.73 0.94 -2.00
N TYR A 97 -2.53 0.86 -1.43
CA TYR A 97 -2.23 -0.07 -0.33
C TYR A 97 -1.35 0.62 0.69
N CYS A 98 -1.68 0.48 1.97
CA CYS A 98 -0.87 1.02 3.05
C CYS A 98 -0.62 -0.01 4.14
N LEU A 99 0.61 -0.03 4.64
CA LEU A 99 0.98 -0.73 5.87
C LEU A 99 1.12 0.33 6.96
N CYS A 100 0.31 0.20 8.01
CA CYS A 100 0.29 1.19 9.09
C CYS A 100 0.72 0.64 10.43
#